data_e1a3cafff0698197d4d38765cc39a5f7
#
_entry.id   e1a3cafff0698197d4d38765cc39a5f7
#
_cell.length_a   1.000
_cell.length_b   1.000
_cell.length_c   1.000
_cell.angle_alpha   90.00
_cell.angle_beta   90.00
_cell.angle_gamma   90.00
#
_symmetry.space_group_name_H-M   'P 1'
#
loop_
_entity.id
_entity.type
_entity.pdbx_description
1 polymer ?
#
loop_
_entity_poly.entity_id
_entity_poly.type
_entity_poly.pdbx_seq_one_letter_code
_entity_poly.pdbx_strand_id
1 'polypeptide(L)'
;MLVLFDNGTPRTLARYLIDRHTVTEARARGWEELENGELLNQAEAAGFEVLVTTDKNLRYQQNLTGRRIAIVVLGQGRWTLIQPHVTQVVAAVNAATPGSFAEVEIPYG
;
A
#
# COMPACT_ATOMS: atom_id res chain seq x y z
N MET A 1 -3.75 -12.39 0.01
CA MET A 1 -2.39 -11.94 -0.38
C MET A 1 -1.67 -11.33 0.82
N LEU A 2 -0.37 -11.28 0.76
CA LEU A 2 0.43 -10.60 1.77
C LEU A 2 0.51 -9.10 1.41
N VAL A 3 -0.05 -8.27 2.25
CA VAL A 3 -0.18 -6.83 2.04
C VAL A 3 0.69 -6.09 3.06
N LEU A 4 1.51 -5.17 2.57
CA LEU A 4 2.34 -4.31 3.42
C LEU A 4 1.77 -2.90 3.43
N PHE A 5 1.59 -2.34 4.62
CA PHE A 5 1.25 -0.93 4.80
C PHE A 5 2.50 -0.14 5.12
N ASP A 6 2.75 0.95 4.39
CA ASP A 6 3.82 1.86 4.76
C ASP A 6 3.40 2.74 5.95
N ASN A 7 4.32 3.57 6.43
CA ASN A 7 4.10 4.34 7.65
C ASN A 7 2.95 5.33 7.59
N GLY A 8 2.62 5.84 6.41
CA GLY A 8 1.54 6.80 6.23
C GLY A 8 0.16 6.19 6.10
N THR A 9 0.08 4.87 5.96
CA THR A 9 -1.19 4.17 5.74
C THR A 9 -1.86 3.91 7.09
N PRO A 10 -3.13 4.34 7.28
CA PRO A 10 -3.77 4.18 8.58
C PRO A 10 -4.05 2.72 8.92
N ARG A 11 -3.68 2.36 10.14
CA ARG A 11 -3.84 1.00 10.66
C ARG A 11 -5.30 0.51 10.59
N THR A 12 -6.24 1.40 10.82
CA THR A 12 -7.66 1.04 10.85
C THR A 12 -8.13 0.42 9.54
N LEU A 13 -7.50 0.79 8.41
CA LEU A 13 -7.82 0.23 7.11
C LEU A 13 -7.64 -1.31 7.08
N ALA A 14 -6.75 -1.85 7.89
CA ALA A 14 -6.49 -3.29 7.91
C ALA A 14 -7.74 -4.10 8.21
N ARG A 15 -8.66 -3.57 9.03
CA ARG A 15 -9.90 -4.27 9.39
C ARG A 15 -10.74 -4.66 8.17
N TYR A 16 -10.62 -3.90 7.11
CA TYR A 16 -11.42 -4.11 5.89
C TYR A 16 -10.75 -5.05 4.90
N LEU A 17 -9.51 -5.48 5.21
CA LEU A 17 -8.72 -6.34 4.33
C LEU A 17 -8.46 -7.73 4.91
N ILE A 18 -8.64 -7.93 6.22
CA ILE A 18 -8.21 -9.16 6.89
C ILE A 18 -9.00 -10.40 6.49
N ASP A 19 -10.17 -10.24 5.88
CA ASP A 19 -10.96 -11.41 5.45
C ASP A 19 -10.29 -12.18 4.31
N ARG A 20 -9.51 -11.47 3.49
CA ARG A 20 -8.87 -12.04 2.30
C ARG A 20 -7.36 -11.89 2.28
N HIS A 21 -6.81 -11.06 3.15
CA HIS A 21 -5.41 -10.68 3.09
C HIS A 21 -4.77 -10.73 4.48
N THR A 22 -3.47 -10.96 4.49
CA THR A 22 -2.65 -10.79 5.69
C THR A 22 -1.98 -9.42 5.58
N VAL A 23 -2.28 -8.53 6.52
CA VAL A 23 -1.78 -7.16 6.52
C VAL A 23 -0.68 -7.00 7.56
N THR A 24 0.45 -6.45 7.15
CA THR A 24 1.59 -6.18 8.03
C THR A 24 1.98 -4.72 7.85
N GLU A 25 2.26 -4.02 8.94
CA GLU A 25 2.77 -2.65 8.88
C GLU A 25 4.30 -2.67 8.73
N ALA A 26 4.84 -1.72 7.98
CA ALA A 26 6.28 -1.60 7.79
C ALA A 26 7.02 -1.48 9.14
N ARG A 27 6.44 -0.70 10.09
CA ARG A 27 7.06 -0.55 11.41
C ARG A 27 7.14 -1.87 12.18
N ALA A 28 6.20 -2.79 11.96
CA ALA A 28 6.23 -4.09 12.63
C ALA A 28 7.40 -4.94 12.14
N ARG A 29 7.93 -4.63 10.96
CA ARG A 29 9.11 -5.29 10.39
C ARG A 29 10.40 -4.53 10.69
N GLY A 30 10.33 -3.41 11.41
CA GLY A 30 11.49 -2.56 11.63
C GLY A 30 11.89 -1.73 10.41
N TRP A 31 10.96 -1.51 9.49
CA TRP A 31 11.23 -0.84 8.22
C TRP A 31 10.75 0.61 8.16
N GLU A 32 10.39 1.21 9.29
CA GLU A 32 9.80 2.55 9.32
C GLU A 32 10.72 3.65 8.79
N GLU A 33 12.04 3.42 8.79
CA GLU A 33 13.01 4.40 8.30
C GLU A 33 13.53 4.09 6.89
N LEU A 34 13.07 3.01 6.27
CA LEU A 34 13.50 2.68 4.92
C LEU A 34 12.93 3.65 3.91
N GLU A 35 13.76 4.10 2.99
CA GLU A 35 13.29 4.86 1.83
C GLU A 35 12.58 3.96 0.84
N ASN A 36 11.81 4.55 -0.06
CA ASN A 36 10.91 3.80 -0.94
C ASN A 36 11.59 2.69 -1.74
N GLY A 37 12.78 2.96 -2.32
CA GLY A 37 13.49 1.94 -3.09
C GLY A 37 13.89 0.75 -2.25
N GLU A 38 14.44 1.01 -1.07
CA GLU A 38 14.84 -0.04 -0.14
C GLU A 38 13.64 -0.77 0.44
N LEU A 39 12.58 -0.02 0.74
CA LEU A 39 11.33 -0.62 1.22
C LEU A 39 10.76 -1.61 0.20
N LEU A 40 10.74 -1.23 -1.07
CA LEU A 40 10.25 -2.12 -2.13
C LEU A 40 11.12 -3.36 -2.26
N ASN A 41 12.44 -3.20 -2.17
CA ASN A 41 13.37 -4.34 -2.24
C ASN A 41 13.13 -5.32 -1.10
N GLN A 42 13.01 -4.80 0.12
CA GLN A 42 12.79 -5.64 1.30
C GLN A 42 11.41 -6.30 1.25
N ALA A 43 10.41 -5.57 0.81
CA ALA A 43 9.05 -6.10 0.72
C ALA A 43 8.97 -7.26 -0.29
N GLU A 44 9.60 -7.10 -1.45
CA GLU A 44 9.63 -8.17 -2.45
C GLU A 44 10.40 -9.39 -1.94
N ALA A 45 11.54 -9.17 -1.30
CA ALA A 45 12.36 -10.25 -0.74
C ALA A 45 11.61 -11.02 0.35
N ALA A 46 10.75 -10.35 1.10
CA ALA A 46 9.95 -10.96 2.16
C ALA A 46 8.66 -11.62 1.65
N GLY A 47 8.35 -11.51 0.36
CA GLY A 47 7.19 -12.16 -0.24
C GLY A 47 5.91 -11.33 -0.19
N PHE A 48 5.99 -10.04 0.13
CA PHE A 48 4.81 -9.17 0.06
C PHE A 48 4.38 -8.99 -1.39
N GLU A 49 3.08 -9.05 -1.60
CA GLU A 49 2.49 -9.01 -2.94
C GLU A 49 1.92 -7.63 -3.28
N VAL A 50 1.52 -6.86 -2.26
CA VAL A 50 0.93 -5.54 -2.42
C VAL A 50 1.51 -4.59 -1.39
N LEU A 51 1.91 -3.39 -1.82
CA LEU A 51 2.23 -2.26 -0.94
C LEU A 51 1.09 -1.25 -1.03
N VAL A 52 0.51 -0.89 0.12
CA VAL A 52 -0.44 0.21 0.22
C VAL A 52 0.30 1.40 0.82
N THR A 53 0.34 2.50 0.10
CA THR A 53 1.12 3.68 0.47
C THR A 53 0.31 4.96 0.24
N THR A 54 0.68 6.02 0.92
CA THR A 54 0.13 7.35 0.69
C THR A 54 1.07 8.25 -0.11
N ASP A 55 2.22 7.74 -0.52
CA ASP A 55 3.21 8.51 -1.28
C ASP A 55 2.82 8.57 -2.76
N LYS A 56 2.21 9.67 -3.15
CA LYS A 56 1.77 9.89 -4.54
C LYS A 56 2.92 10.01 -5.53
N ASN A 57 4.13 10.28 -5.06
CA ASN A 57 5.29 10.48 -5.92
C ASN A 57 6.11 9.22 -6.13
N LEU A 58 5.73 8.13 -5.51
CA LEU A 58 6.52 6.91 -5.54
C LEU A 58 6.87 6.46 -6.96
N ARG A 59 5.90 6.46 -7.87
CA ARG A 59 6.14 6.01 -9.24
C ARG A 59 7.04 6.94 -10.05
N TYR A 60 7.16 8.20 -9.63
CA TYR A 60 8.02 9.18 -10.29
C TYR A 60 9.44 9.14 -9.73
N GLN A 61 9.60 8.68 -8.51
CA GLN A 61 10.90 8.60 -7.83
C GLN A 61 11.56 7.25 -8.00
N GLN A 62 10.79 6.21 -8.29
CA GLN A 62 11.26 4.85 -8.39
C GLN A 62 10.93 4.24 -9.75
N ASN A 63 11.90 3.51 -10.30
CA ASN A 63 11.65 2.72 -11.49
C ASN A 63 10.93 1.42 -11.08
N LEU A 64 9.66 1.32 -11.44
CA LEU A 64 8.84 0.16 -11.09
C LEU A 64 8.86 -0.95 -12.14
N THR A 65 9.56 -0.73 -13.25
CA THR A 65 9.67 -1.71 -14.32
C THR A 65 10.30 -3.00 -13.80
N GLY A 66 9.65 -4.12 -14.06
CA GLY A 66 10.15 -5.43 -13.65
C GLY A 66 9.89 -5.81 -12.20
N ARG A 67 9.29 -4.92 -11.40
CA ARG A 67 8.91 -5.28 -10.05
C ARG A 67 7.69 -6.19 -10.05
N ARG A 68 7.68 -7.12 -9.12
CA ARG A 68 6.56 -8.06 -8.97
C ARG A 68 5.52 -7.58 -7.99
N ILE A 69 5.91 -6.74 -7.02
CA ILE A 69 4.99 -6.20 -6.04
C ILE A 69 4.00 -5.24 -6.70
N ALA A 70 2.73 -5.38 -6.36
CA ALA A 70 1.69 -4.43 -6.77
C ALA A 70 1.69 -3.24 -5.84
N ILE A 71 1.33 -2.06 -6.33
CA ILE A 71 1.30 -0.84 -5.54
C ILE A 71 -0.10 -0.23 -5.62
N VAL A 72 -0.66 0.10 -4.45
CA VAL A 72 -1.92 0.84 -4.34
C VAL A 72 -1.61 2.13 -3.60
N VAL A 73 -1.79 3.26 -4.27
CA VAL A 73 -1.53 4.58 -3.70
C VAL A 73 -2.84 5.22 -3.28
N LEU A 74 -2.91 5.64 -2.02
CA LEU A 74 -4.05 6.39 -1.50
C LEU A 74 -3.78 7.88 -1.64
N GLY A 75 -4.83 8.66 -1.81
CA GLY A 75 -4.69 10.11 -1.97
C GLY A 75 -4.14 10.81 -0.75
N GLN A 76 -4.30 10.21 0.42
CA GLN A 76 -3.84 10.76 1.68
C GLN A 76 -3.92 9.73 2.79
N GLY A 77 -3.40 10.07 3.99
CA GLY A 77 -3.32 9.14 5.13
C GLY A 77 -4.32 9.38 6.26
N ARG A 78 -5.28 10.28 6.11
CA ARG A 78 -6.26 10.58 7.17
C ARG A 78 -7.43 9.61 7.09
N TRP A 79 -7.59 8.79 8.12
CA TRP A 79 -8.63 7.77 8.15
C TRP A 79 -10.03 8.34 7.95
N THR A 80 -10.35 9.47 8.58
CA THR A 80 -11.67 10.08 8.47
C THR A 80 -12.03 10.46 7.04
N LEU A 81 -11.04 10.73 6.19
CA LEU A 81 -11.25 11.04 4.78
C LEU A 81 -11.21 9.79 3.90
N ILE A 82 -10.48 8.77 4.31
CA ILE A 82 -10.41 7.49 3.59
C ILE A 82 -11.67 6.66 3.81
N GLN A 83 -12.22 6.70 5.02
CA GLN A 83 -13.34 5.84 5.40
C GLN A 83 -14.51 5.87 4.42
N PRO A 84 -14.99 7.03 3.93
CA PRO A 84 -16.08 7.05 2.96
C PRO A 84 -15.75 6.36 1.63
N HIS A 85 -14.47 6.14 1.36
CA HIS A 85 -13.98 5.55 0.12
C HIS A 85 -13.34 4.19 0.33
N VAL A 86 -13.56 3.58 1.50
CA VAL A 86 -12.90 2.31 1.85
C VAL A 86 -13.24 1.19 0.87
N THR A 87 -14.43 1.19 0.30
CA THR A 87 -14.84 0.19 -0.69
C THR A 87 -13.94 0.23 -1.93
N GLN A 88 -13.58 1.43 -2.40
CA GLN A 88 -12.67 1.57 -3.54
C GLN A 88 -11.26 1.09 -3.20
N VAL A 89 -10.80 1.35 -1.97
CA VAL A 89 -9.49 0.88 -1.52
C VAL A 89 -9.45 -0.65 -1.49
N VAL A 90 -10.46 -1.26 -0.90
CA VAL A 90 -10.56 -2.72 -0.83
C VAL A 90 -10.61 -3.32 -2.23
N ALA A 91 -11.40 -2.73 -3.14
CA ALA A 91 -11.50 -3.20 -4.52
C ALA A 91 -10.14 -3.12 -5.23
N ALA A 92 -9.39 -2.04 -5.02
CA ALA A 92 -8.07 -1.88 -5.64
C ALA A 92 -7.08 -2.93 -5.14
N VAL A 93 -7.09 -3.23 -3.84
CA VAL A 93 -6.23 -4.28 -3.27
C VAL A 93 -6.63 -5.65 -3.81
N ASN A 94 -7.92 -5.94 -3.84
CA ASN A 94 -8.43 -7.23 -4.32
C ASN A 94 -8.11 -7.45 -5.81
N ALA A 95 -8.06 -6.38 -6.59
CA ALA A 95 -7.78 -6.44 -8.03
C ALA A 95 -6.29 -6.43 -8.36
N ALA A 96 -5.42 -6.27 -7.38
CA ALA A 96 -3.98 -6.16 -7.60
C ALA A 96 -3.43 -7.46 -8.21
N THR A 97 -2.56 -7.29 -9.21
CA THR A 97 -1.84 -8.37 -9.86
C THR A 97 -0.35 -8.05 -9.84
N PRO A 98 0.53 -9.04 -10.05
CA PRO A 98 1.98 -8.77 -10.00
C PRO A 98 2.37 -7.60 -10.89
N GLY A 99 3.04 -6.61 -10.29
CA GLY A 99 3.51 -5.42 -11.00
C GLY A 99 2.45 -4.37 -11.30
N SER A 100 1.20 -4.56 -10.87
CA SER A 100 0.14 -3.56 -11.13
C SER A 100 0.34 -2.31 -10.27
N PHE A 101 -0.20 -1.19 -10.75
CA PHE A 101 -0.17 0.08 -10.05
C PHE A 101 -1.56 0.70 -10.10
N ALA A 102 -2.09 1.07 -8.96
CA ALA A 102 -3.41 1.70 -8.87
C ALA A 102 -3.37 2.89 -7.92
N GLU A 103 -4.05 3.96 -8.30
CA GLU A 103 -4.26 5.11 -7.42
C GLU A 103 -5.74 5.15 -7.04
N VAL A 104 -6.00 5.29 -5.75
CA VAL A 104 -7.36 5.50 -5.23
C VAL A 104 -7.45 6.95 -4.80
N GLU A 105 -8.24 7.74 -5.52
CA GLU A 105 -8.38 9.15 -5.22
C GLU A 105 -9.24 9.34 -3.98
N ILE A 106 -8.69 10.06 -2.99
CA ILE A 106 -9.37 10.37 -1.74
C ILE A 106 -9.47 11.90 -1.65
N PRO A 107 -10.65 12.48 -1.90
CA PRO A 107 -10.78 13.94 -1.84
C PRO A 107 -10.65 14.46 -0.41
N TYR A 108 -10.23 15.71 -0.31
CA TYR A 108 -9.98 16.37 0.97
C TYR A 108 -11.24 16.93 1.65
N GLY A 109 -12.34 16.67 1.21
CA GLY A 109 -13.49 17.20 1.86
C GLY A 109 -14.75 16.96 1.15
#